data_9dd7d70dc5c855602866ce426d725253
#
_entry.id   9dd7d70dc5c855602866ce426d725253
#
_cell.length_a   1.000
_cell.length_b   1.000
_cell.length_c   1.000
_cell.angle_alpha   90.00
_cell.angle_beta   90.00
_cell.angle_gamma   90.00
#
_symmetry.space_group_name_H-M   'P 1'
#
loop_
_entity.id
_entity.type
_entity.pdbx_description
1 polymer ?
#
loop_
_entity_poly.entity_id
_entity_poly.type
_entity_poly.pdbx_seq_one_letter_code
_entity_poly.pdbx_strand_id
1 'polypeptide(L)'
;VKFSNGDDMTPEMVKASIERTVEKSDRVPEFFDLDSIEVDGQNLIFHLNRANANMAGCLADPLFLIVDTNVDDSTFAMEGPICTGPYAVESFSPTDSCVVVKNENYWDGEVPLDKVTLKCVDDQTTRSMALQTGEIDIAYNLKTENLVEFEGNDNYDIQELQSLRSTYA
;
A
#
# COMPACT_ATOMS: atom_id res chain seq x y z
N VAL A 1 16.76 5.18 7.17
CA VAL A 1 15.29 5.14 7.08
C VAL A 1 14.75 4.76 8.45
N LYS A 2 13.61 5.36 8.84
CA LYS A 2 12.91 5.05 10.10
C LYS A 2 11.50 4.54 9.81
N PHE A 3 11.01 3.68 10.70
CA PHE A 3 9.60 3.35 10.76
C PHE A 3 8.77 4.53 11.32
N SER A 4 7.46 4.48 11.13
CA SER A 4 6.54 5.52 11.60
C SER A 4 6.52 5.69 13.13
N ASN A 5 6.90 4.67 13.89
CA ASN A 5 7.08 4.73 15.35
C ASN A 5 8.41 5.38 15.78
N GLY A 6 9.31 5.69 14.85
CA GLY A 6 10.62 6.31 15.08
C GLY A 6 11.80 5.34 15.20
N ASP A 7 11.55 4.03 15.20
CA ASP A 7 12.60 3.01 15.23
C ASP A 7 13.40 3.00 13.93
N ASP A 8 14.69 2.72 14.02
CA ASP A 8 15.56 2.61 12.86
C ASP A 8 15.28 1.30 12.10
N MET A 9 15.07 1.40 10.78
CA MET A 9 14.96 0.24 9.90
C MET A 9 16.35 -0.33 9.62
N THR A 10 16.59 -1.58 10.02
CA THR A 10 17.84 -2.30 9.73
C THR A 10 17.67 -3.31 8.59
N PRO A 11 18.76 -3.75 7.95
CA PRO A 11 18.71 -4.81 6.94
C PRO A 11 18.06 -6.10 7.44
N GLU A 12 18.28 -6.47 8.72
CA GLU A 12 17.68 -7.64 9.36
C GLU A 12 16.15 -7.50 9.45
N MET A 13 15.64 -6.30 9.76
CA MET A 13 14.20 -6.05 9.81
C MET A 13 13.57 -6.11 8.41
N VAL A 14 14.27 -5.60 7.39
CA VAL A 14 13.82 -5.74 5.99
C VAL A 14 13.76 -7.19 5.58
N LYS A 15 14.81 -7.98 5.88
CA LYS A 15 14.83 -9.43 5.67
C LYS A 15 13.63 -10.09 6.35
N ALA A 16 13.44 -9.85 7.65
CA ALA A 16 12.35 -10.46 8.44
C ALA A 16 10.97 -10.09 7.86
N SER A 17 10.77 -8.85 7.40
CA SER A 17 9.53 -8.42 6.77
C SER A 17 9.24 -9.18 5.47
N ILE A 18 10.25 -9.37 4.62
CA ILE A 18 10.10 -10.11 3.35
C ILE A 18 9.88 -11.60 3.64
N GLU A 19 10.64 -12.21 4.55
CA GLU A 19 10.47 -13.61 4.95
C GLU A 19 9.07 -13.87 5.54
N ARG A 20 8.54 -12.93 6.34
CA ARG A 20 7.17 -12.98 6.82
C ARG A 20 6.16 -12.99 5.66
N THR A 21 6.37 -12.17 4.64
CA THR A 21 5.50 -12.15 3.45
C THR A 21 5.57 -13.47 2.71
N VAL A 22 6.76 -14.05 2.55
CA VAL A 22 6.96 -15.37 1.92
C VAL A 22 6.24 -16.48 2.69
N GLU A 23 6.28 -16.45 4.02
CA GLU A 23 5.61 -17.44 4.86
C GLU A 23 4.07 -17.33 4.82
N LYS A 24 3.54 -16.10 4.78
CA LYS A 24 2.11 -15.85 4.95
C LYS A 24 1.30 -15.72 3.66
N SER A 25 1.96 -15.56 2.52
CA SER A 25 1.28 -15.31 1.25
C SER A 25 1.55 -16.39 0.21
N ASP A 26 0.51 -17.09 -0.19
CA ASP A 26 0.53 -18.07 -1.28
C ASP A 26 0.81 -17.42 -2.67
N ARG A 27 0.79 -16.09 -2.76
CA ARG A 27 1.03 -15.34 -4.00
C ARG A 27 2.50 -15.11 -4.33
N VAL A 28 3.40 -15.25 -3.36
CA VAL A 28 4.84 -14.98 -3.58
C VAL A 28 5.44 -15.76 -4.74
N PRO A 29 5.09 -17.04 -4.99
CA PRO A 29 5.60 -17.79 -6.14
C PRO A 29 5.22 -17.22 -7.52
N GLU A 30 4.22 -16.34 -7.59
CA GLU A 30 3.86 -15.61 -8.82
C GLU A 30 4.94 -14.59 -9.22
N PHE A 31 5.73 -14.12 -8.26
CA PHE A 31 6.75 -13.08 -8.42
C PHE A 31 8.14 -13.66 -8.55
N PHE A 32 8.55 -14.53 -7.62
CA PHE A 32 9.88 -15.17 -7.63
C PHE A 32 9.89 -16.43 -6.76
N ASP A 33 10.92 -17.23 -6.97
CA ASP A 33 11.17 -18.49 -6.24
C ASP A 33 12.37 -18.27 -5.32
N LEU A 34 12.10 -17.88 -4.06
CA LEU A 34 13.11 -17.54 -3.08
C LEU A 34 13.70 -18.80 -2.43
N ASP A 35 15.01 -18.89 -2.40
CA ASP A 35 15.75 -19.86 -1.57
C ASP A 35 16.06 -19.27 -0.20
N SER A 36 16.77 -18.15 -0.16
CA SER A 36 17.16 -17.50 1.10
C SER A 36 17.49 -16.02 0.91
N ILE A 37 17.55 -15.29 2.03
CA ILE A 37 18.02 -13.90 2.09
C ILE A 37 19.20 -13.84 3.07
N GLU A 38 20.33 -13.33 2.60
CA GLU A 38 21.52 -13.08 3.41
C GLU A 38 21.66 -11.58 3.68
N VAL A 39 22.12 -11.23 4.91
CA VAL A 39 22.49 -9.85 5.27
C VAL A 39 24.00 -9.76 5.29
N ASP A 40 24.56 -8.87 4.46
CA ASP A 40 25.99 -8.52 4.45
C ASP A 40 26.17 -7.01 4.66
N GLY A 41 26.36 -6.62 5.90
CA GLY A 41 26.46 -5.22 6.30
C GLY A 41 25.14 -4.48 6.03
N GLN A 42 25.16 -3.55 5.07
CA GLN A 42 23.96 -2.82 4.63
C GLN A 42 23.30 -3.40 3.38
N ASN A 43 23.77 -4.56 2.92
CA ASN A 43 23.25 -5.20 1.72
C ASN A 43 22.35 -6.37 2.07
N LEU A 44 21.31 -6.56 1.26
CA LEU A 44 20.49 -7.77 1.23
C LEU A 44 20.81 -8.54 -0.05
N ILE A 45 21.20 -9.81 0.12
CA ILE A 45 21.51 -10.71 -1.00
C ILE A 45 20.39 -11.74 -1.08
N PHE A 46 19.67 -11.73 -2.20
CA PHE A 46 18.59 -12.66 -2.47
C PHE A 46 19.12 -13.85 -3.27
N HIS A 47 19.04 -15.02 -2.69
CA HIS A 47 19.33 -16.30 -3.38
C HIS A 47 18.01 -16.85 -3.92
N LEU A 48 17.95 -17.05 -5.23
CA LEU A 48 16.76 -17.54 -5.92
C LEU A 48 17.00 -18.94 -6.50
N ASN A 49 15.99 -19.82 -6.40
CA ASN A 49 16.06 -21.15 -7.05
C ASN A 49 16.02 -21.04 -8.58
N ARG A 50 15.48 -19.95 -9.12
CA ARG A 50 15.47 -19.63 -10.56
C ARG A 50 15.85 -18.18 -10.79
N ALA A 51 16.64 -17.94 -11.83
CA ALA A 51 17.02 -16.58 -12.21
C ALA A 51 15.78 -15.73 -12.54
N ASN A 52 15.71 -14.52 -11.97
CA ASN A 52 14.66 -13.54 -12.23
C ASN A 52 15.28 -12.17 -12.54
N ALA A 53 15.30 -11.79 -13.81
CA ALA A 53 15.84 -10.50 -14.24
C ALA A 53 15.02 -9.30 -13.78
N ASN A 54 13.75 -9.51 -13.35
CA ASN A 54 12.84 -8.46 -12.87
C ASN A 54 12.70 -8.45 -11.35
N MET A 55 13.64 -8.98 -10.59
CA MET A 55 13.53 -9.11 -9.13
C MET A 55 13.23 -7.77 -8.43
N ALA A 56 13.91 -6.68 -8.85
CA ALA A 56 13.65 -5.36 -8.30
C ALA A 56 12.22 -4.87 -8.57
N GLY A 57 11.69 -5.15 -9.77
CA GLY A 57 10.30 -4.85 -10.11
C GLY A 57 9.30 -5.66 -9.30
N CYS A 58 9.62 -6.92 -9.01
CA CYS A 58 8.79 -7.76 -8.14
C CYS A 58 8.71 -7.20 -6.72
N LEU A 59 9.83 -6.73 -6.16
CA LEU A 59 9.87 -6.13 -4.81
C LEU A 59 9.15 -4.78 -4.72
N ALA A 60 8.82 -4.15 -5.85
CA ALA A 60 8.02 -2.92 -5.88
C ALA A 60 6.50 -3.18 -5.77
N ASP A 61 6.05 -4.44 -5.82
CA ASP A 61 4.65 -4.77 -5.60
C ASP A 61 4.25 -4.50 -4.14
N PRO A 62 3.04 -3.95 -3.89
CA PRO A 62 2.53 -3.71 -2.53
C PRO A 62 2.54 -4.94 -1.60
N LEU A 63 2.62 -6.15 -2.16
CA LEU A 63 2.77 -7.37 -1.37
C LEU A 63 4.04 -7.37 -0.51
N PHE A 64 5.11 -6.70 -0.97
CA PHE A 64 6.43 -6.68 -0.32
C PHE A 64 6.68 -5.39 0.47
N LEU A 65 5.64 -4.75 0.97
CA LEU A 65 5.77 -3.61 1.88
C LEU A 65 6.60 -3.99 3.11
N ILE A 66 7.56 -3.13 3.45
CA ILE A 66 8.40 -3.34 4.64
C ILE A 66 7.64 -2.87 5.86
N VAL A 67 7.44 -3.81 6.80
CA VAL A 67 6.73 -3.60 8.05
C VAL A 67 7.64 -3.93 9.25
N ASP A 68 7.40 -3.29 10.37
CA ASP A 68 8.07 -3.66 11.61
C ASP A 68 7.53 -5.00 12.12
N THR A 69 8.35 -6.04 12.09
CA THR A 69 8.01 -7.40 12.51
C THR A 69 8.16 -7.65 14.03
N ASN A 70 8.59 -6.65 14.79
CA ASN A 70 8.59 -6.74 16.27
C ASN A 70 7.18 -6.61 16.86
N VAL A 71 6.21 -6.23 16.03
CA VAL A 71 4.80 -6.14 16.38
C VAL A 71 4.10 -7.45 16.00
N ASP A 72 3.25 -7.99 16.86
CA ASP A 72 2.55 -9.22 16.58
C ASP A 72 1.40 -9.06 15.57
N ASP A 73 0.97 -10.17 14.96
CA ASP A 73 -0.05 -10.17 13.90
C ASP A 73 -1.42 -9.69 14.39
N SER A 74 -1.74 -9.82 15.68
CA SER A 74 -3.01 -9.33 16.23
C SER A 74 -3.04 -7.81 16.27
N THR A 75 -1.93 -7.18 16.59
CA THR A 75 -1.75 -5.73 16.53
C THR A 75 -1.86 -5.24 15.09
N PHE A 76 -1.23 -5.91 14.12
CA PHE A 76 -1.41 -5.59 12.70
C PHE A 76 -2.87 -5.60 12.26
N ALA A 77 -3.64 -6.59 12.70
CA ALA A 77 -5.04 -6.73 12.31
C ALA A 77 -5.95 -5.67 12.93
N MET A 78 -5.59 -5.13 14.09
CA MET A 78 -6.42 -4.19 14.85
C MET A 78 -6.00 -2.73 14.67
N GLU A 79 -4.69 -2.47 14.61
CA GLU A 79 -4.13 -1.12 14.61
C GLU A 79 -3.48 -0.73 13.27
N GLY A 80 -3.30 -1.71 12.37
CA GLY A 80 -2.59 -1.53 11.13
C GLY A 80 -1.07 -1.70 11.27
N PRO A 81 -0.34 -1.73 10.15
CA PRO A 81 1.10 -1.95 10.14
C PRO A 81 1.90 -0.70 10.51
N ILE A 82 3.03 -0.89 11.17
CA ILE A 82 4.08 0.11 11.32
C ILE A 82 5.01 -0.01 10.11
N CYS A 83 5.06 1.03 9.28
CA CYS A 83 5.76 1.05 8.00
C CYS A 83 6.68 2.26 7.86
N THR A 84 7.37 2.38 6.71
CA THR A 84 8.30 3.47 6.40
C THR A 84 7.74 4.49 5.42
N GLY A 85 6.45 4.39 5.08
CA GLY A 85 5.78 5.25 4.10
C GLY A 85 5.49 6.67 4.60
N PRO A 86 4.93 7.53 3.72
CA PRO A 86 4.66 8.94 4.05
C PRO A 86 3.56 9.13 5.10
N TYR A 87 2.72 8.12 5.31
CA TYR A 87 1.64 8.16 6.29
C TYR A 87 1.73 6.99 7.26
N ALA A 88 1.36 7.25 8.51
CA ALA A 88 1.20 6.25 9.57
C ALA A 88 -0.29 6.01 9.85
N VAL A 89 -0.66 4.78 10.21
CA VAL A 89 -2.03 4.46 10.57
C VAL A 89 -2.35 5.06 11.94
N GLU A 90 -3.41 5.87 12.02
CA GLU A 90 -3.97 6.41 13.27
C GLU A 90 -5.09 5.52 13.80
N SER A 91 -5.96 5.05 12.90
CA SER A 91 -7.02 4.09 13.23
C SER A 91 -7.39 3.25 12.03
N PHE A 92 -7.79 2.02 12.28
CA PHE A 92 -8.15 1.06 11.24
C PHE A 92 -9.37 0.25 11.62
N SER A 93 -10.35 0.24 10.71
CA SER A 93 -11.53 -0.62 10.77
C SER A 93 -11.67 -1.32 9.40
N PRO A 94 -11.52 -2.64 9.31
CA PRO A 94 -11.45 -3.35 8.02
C PRO A 94 -12.64 -3.15 7.08
N THR A 95 -13.82 -2.82 7.62
CA THR A 95 -15.06 -2.70 6.87
C THR A 95 -15.64 -1.28 6.81
N ASP A 96 -15.02 -0.34 7.48
CA ASP A 96 -15.53 1.03 7.60
C ASP A 96 -14.54 2.05 7.07
N SER A 97 -13.41 2.23 7.76
CA SER A 97 -12.47 3.28 7.42
C SER A 97 -11.04 3.00 7.90
N CYS A 98 -10.08 3.61 7.20
CA CYS A 98 -8.71 3.73 7.66
C CYS A 98 -8.35 5.21 7.72
N VAL A 99 -7.89 5.65 8.87
CA VAL A 99 -7.39 7.01 9.05
C VAL A 99 -5.88 6.95 9.14
N VAL A 100 -5.22 7.72 8.29
CA VAL A 100 -3.77 7.84 8.30
C VAL A 100 -3.36 9.30 8.52
N VAL A 101 -2.28 9.48 9.26
CA VAL A 101 -1.69 10.79 9.57
C VAL A 101 -0.28 10.86 9.02
N LYS A 102 0.19 12.07 8.79
CA LYS A 102 1.55 12.34 8.33
C LYS A 102 2.57 11.62 9.19
N ASN A 103 3.51 10.93 8.55
CA ASN A 103 4.65 10.31 9.20
C ASN A 103 5.79 11.33 9.33
N GLU A 104 6.03 11.84 10.52
CA GLU A 104 7.10 12.80 10.80
C GLU A 104 8.52 12.22 10.60
N ASN A 105 8.64 10.88 10.49
CA ASN A 105 9.89 10.18 10.25
C ASN A 105 10.07 9.80 8.77
N TYR A 106 9.22 10.33 7.88
CA TYR A 106 9.30 9.98 6.45
C TYR A 106 10.61 10.47 5.84
N TRP A 107 11.26 9.59 5.11
CA TRP A 107 12.63 9.74 4.63
C TRP A 107 12.76 10.45 3.27
N ASP A 108 11.68 10.54 2.48
CA ASP A 108 11.70 11.03 1.10
C ASP A 108 10.93 12.37 0.96
N GLY A 109 11.20 13.29 1.87
CA GLY A 109 10.75 14.67 1.74
C GLY A 109 9.47 15.03 2.48
N GLU A 110 8.83 16.12 2.06
CA GLU A 110 7.67 16.68 2.74
C GLU A 110 6.37 15.94 2.35
N VAL A 111 5.56 15.63 3.34
CA VAL A 111 4.23 15.03 3.16
C VAL A 111 3.19 16.14 3.12
N PRO A 112 2.41 16.27 2.01
CA PRO A 112 1.58 17.44 1.76
C PRO A 112 0.30 17.53 2.61
N LEU A 113 -0.25 16.39 3.05
CA LEU A 113 -1.48 16.36 3.84
C LEU A 113 -1.20 15.86 5.25
N ASP A 114 -1.75 16.54 6.25
CA ASP A 114 -1.56 16.12 7.64
C ASP A 114 -2.34 14.85 7.97
N LYS A 115 -3.50 14.65 7.32
CA LYS A 115 -4.40 13.55 7.60
C LYS A 115 -5.20 13.16 6.36
N VAL A 116 -5.37 11.84 6.15
CA VAL A 116 -6.21 11.27 5.09
C VAL A 116 -7.15 10.23 5.71
N THR A 117 -8.43 10.30 5.36
CA THR A 117 -9.44 9.32 5.75
C THR A 117 -9.85 8.51 4.52
N LEU A 118 -9.60 7.21 4.55
CA LEU A 118 -10.03 6.26 3.53
C LEU A 118 -11.32 5.59 3.99
N LYS A 119 -12.43 5.86 3.31
CA LYS A 119 -13.75 5.26 3.62
C LYS A 119 -14.00 4.04 2.72
N CYS A 120 -14.49 2.96 3.30
CA CYS A 120 -14.94 1.79 2.55
C CYS A 120 -16.40 1.97 2.15
N VAL A 121 -16.65 2.26 0.86
CA VAL A 121 -18.00 2.41 0.31
C VAL A 121 -18.11 1.51 -0.91
N ASP A 122 -18.77 0.36 -0.78
CA ASP A 122 -18.83 -0.67 -1.81
C ASP A 122 -19.67 -0.24 -3.03
N ASP A 123 -20.78 0.45 -2.79
CA ASP A 123 -21.69 0.89 -3.86
C ASP A 123 -21.16 2.11 -4.58
N GLN A 124 -21.00 2.02 -5.90
CA GLN A 124 -20.41 3.08 -6.73
C GLN A 124 -21.32 4.29 -6.88
N THR A 125 -22.64 4.09 -6.88
CA THR A 125 -23.60 5.20 -6.96
C THR A 125 -23.53 6.02 -5.68
N THR A 126 -23.43 5.35 -4.54
CA THR A 126 -23.23 6.00 -3.24
C THR A 126 -21.92 6.80 -3.20
N ARG A 127 -20.81 6.23 -3.75
CA ARG A 127 -19.54 6.99 -3.85
C ARG A 127 -19.66 8.22 -4.76
N SER A 128 -20.34 8.08 -5.91
CA SER A 128 -20.61 9.20 -6.82
C SER A 128 -21.39 10.31 -6.13
N MET A 129 -22.46 9.95 -5.41
CA MET A 129 -23.27 10.91 -4.65
C MET A 129 -22.49 11.58 -3.52
N ALA A 130 -21.66 10.84 -2.79
CA ALA A 130 -20.83 11.37 -1.72
C ALA A 130 -19.81 12.39 -2.25
N LEU A 131 -19.24 12.17 -3.44
CA LEU A 131 -18.36 13.14 -4.11
C LEU A 131 -19.14 14.39 -4.52
N GLN A 132 -20.33 14.25 -5.10
CA GLN A 132 -21.18 15.38 -5.50
C GLN A 132 -21.62 16.25 -4.32
N THR A 133 -21.88 15.64 -3.17
CA THR A 133 -22.30 16.35 -1.95
C THR A 133 -21.13 16.93 -1.17
N GLY A 134 -19.87 16.64 -1.57
CA GLY A 134 -18.67 17.07 -0.84
C GLY A 134 -18.44 16.30 0.46
N GLU A 135 -19.05 15.13 0.63
CA GLU A 135 -18.78 14.25 1.78
C GLU A 135 -17.42 13.57 1.66
N ILE A 136 -16.94 13.36 0.42
CA ILE A 136 -15.61 12.88 0.09
C ILE A 136 -14.97 13.80 -0.95
N ASP A 137 -13.64 13.91 -0.92
CA ASP A 137 -12.86 14.72 -1.87
C ASP A 137 -12.41 13.92 -3.09
N ILE A 138 -12.25 12.61 -2.96
CA ILE A 138 -11.77 11.71 -4.01
C ILE A 138 -12.63 10.45 -4.04
N ALA A 139 -13.13 10.08 -5.22
CA ALA A 139 -13.79 8.79 -5.46
C ALA A 139 -12.89 7.93 -6.36
N TYR A 140 -12.44 6.78 -5.86
CA TYR A 140 -11.60 5.85 -6.58
C TYR A 140 -12.42 4.74 -7.24
N ASN A 141 -12.00 4.32 -8.45
CA ASN A 141 -12.57 3.20 -9.18
C ASN A 141 -14.09 3.33 -9.45
N LEU A 142 -14.51 4.49 -9.98
CA LEU A 142 -15.85 4.67 -10.53
C LEU A 142 -15.94 4.02 -11.93
N LYS A 143 -17.10 3.45 -12.26
CA LYS A 143 -17.37 2.98 -13.62
C LYS A 143 -17.62 4.15 -14.56
N THR A 144 -17.37 3.94 -15.85
CA THR A 144 -17.59 4.93 -16.90
C THR A 144 -19.01 5.50 -16.88
N GLU A 145 -20.03 4.69 -16.59
CA GLU A 145 -21.42 5.13 -16.48
C GLU A 145 -21.66 6.17 -15.38
N ASN A 146 -20.86 6.15 -14.30
CA ASN A 146 -20.93 7.13 -13.22
C ASN A 146 -20.09 8.39 -13.51
N LEU A 147 -19.14 8.33 -14.46
CA LEU A 147 -18.28 9.47 -14.80
C LEU A 147 -19.04 10.55 -15.60
N VAL A 148 -20.08 10.16 -16.34
CA VAL A 148 -20.89 11.09 -17.16
C VAL A 148 -21.44 12.26 -16.34
N GLU A 149 -21.69 12.06 -15.06
CA GLU A 149 -22.20 13.10 -14.15
C GLU A 149 -21.16 14.19 -13.83
N PHE A 150 -19.87 13.88 -14.04
CA PHE A 150 -18.74 14.77 -13.75
C PHE A 150 -18.09 15.36 -15.02
N GLU A 151 -18.38 14.77 -16.19
CA GLU A 151 -17.83 15.21 -17.46
C GLU A 151 -18.25 16.65 -17.79
N GLY A 152 -17.28 17.47 -18.17
CA GLY A 152 -17.51 18.88 -18.55
C GLY A 152 -17.80 19.81 -17.36
N ASN A 153 -17.62 19.36 -16.13
CA ASN A 153 -17.75 20.18 -14.94
C ASN A 153 -16.36 20.51 -14.36
N ASP A 154 -15.95 21.77 -14.49
CA ASP A 154 -14.62 22.26 -14.07
C ASP A 154 -14.33 22.12 -12.56
N ASN A 155 -15.32 21.74 -11.75
CA ASN A 155 -15.10 21.48 -10.33
C ASN A 155 -14.50 20.08 -10.05
N TYR A 156 -14.45 19.22 -11.06
CA TYR A 156 -13.94 17.86 -10.93
C TYR A 156 -12.79 17.59 -11.90
N ASP A 157 -11.78 16.90 -11.42
CA ASP A 157 -10.70 16.35 -12.25
C ASP A 157 -10.92 14.84 -12.41
N ILE A 158 -11.07 14.38 -13.65
CA ILE A 158 -11.26 12.96 -13.98
C ILE A 158 -9.95 12.42 -14.50
N GLN A 159 -9.37 11.47 -13.76
CA GLN A 159 -8.14 10.78 -14.14
C GLN A 159 -8.44 9.34 -14.57
N GLU A 160 -8.16 9.04 -15.84
CA GLU A 160 -8.25 7.70 -16.40
C GLU A 160 -6.87 7.07 -16.51
N LEU A 161 -6.68 5.93 -15.83
CA LEU A 161 -5.46 5.14 -15.93
C LEU A 161 -5.68 3.93 -16.81
N GLN A 162 -4.82 3.75 -17.80
CA GLN A 162 -4.85 2.55 -18.64
C GLN A 162 -4.48 1.32 -17.81
N SER A 163 -5.35 0.31 -17.86
CA SER A 163 -5.11 -0.97 -17.20
C SER A 163 -4.33 -1.90 -18.11
N LEU A 164 -3.41 -2.69 -17.53
CA LEU A 164 -2.77 -3.83 -18.20
C LEU A 164 -3.67 -5.08 -18.24
N ARG A 165 -4.88 -5.01 -17.68
CA ARG A 165 -5.84 -6.11 -17.67
C ARG A 165 -6.59 -6.16 -19.01
N SER A 166 -6.55 -7.32 -19.67
CA SER A 166 -7.38 -7.63 -20.83
C SER A 166 -8.46 -8.63 -20.42
N THR A 167 -9.71 -8.34 -20.76
CA THR A 167 -10.84 -9.26 -20.55
C THR A 167 -11.26 -9.78 -21.92
N TYR A 168 -11.32 -11.11 -22.07
CA TYR A 168 -11.78 -11.79 -23.28
C TYR A 168 -13.16 -12.38 -23.03
N ALA A 169 -14.07 -12.23 -23.99
CA ALA A 169 -15.40 -12.86 -23.99
C ALA A 169 -15.41 -14.07 -24.90
#